data_90fdaba8fea47e2b3295c218b113105c
#
_entry.id   90fdaba8fea47e2b3295c218b113105c
#
_cell.length_a   1.000
_cell.length_b   1.000
_cell.length_c   1.000
_cell.angle_alpha   90.00
_cell.angle_beta   90.00
_cell.angle_gamma   90.00
#
_symmetry.space_group_name_H-M   'P 1'
#
loop_
_entity.id
_entity.type
_entity.pdbx_description
1 polymer ?
#
loop_
_entity_poly.entity_id
_entity_poly.type
_entity_poly.pdbx_seq_one_letter_code
_entity_poly.pdbx_strand_id
1 'polypeptide(L)'
;MDESIQMYLKEISQFPLLTFGEEVEAAKTGDTEKLINSNLRLVVSIAKKFMNRGLPIMDLIQEGNVGLIEAAKKYNPERGCRFSTHATWWIRQRITRALYEQGHMITRPENISADLKKIKDAKRELYATLQREPREEEIADKTNFGLDKVKELMVLMYEPSSLNAQISDDEDDGFDALIEDTSIESPSAAAEEADRMDRIKKVFGSLSDREAQILTMHFFEEKSIAEIAKTFQRSEERIRQIEMRAYRKLRNPLRAKMLKEILE
;
A
#
# COMPACT_ATOMS: atom_id res chain seq x y z
N MET A 1 6.47 14.87 27.25
CA MET A 1 5.26 15.43 26.58
C MET A 1 5.80 16.44 25.60
N ASP A 2 5.50 16.31 24.32
CA ASP A 2 6.11 17.16 23.27
C ASP A 2 5.81 18.64 23.53
N GLU A 3 6.80 19.46 23.32
CA GLU A 3 6.73 20.93 23.52
C GLU A 3 5.58 21.54 22.68
N SER A 4 5.35 21.01 21.48
CA SER A 4 4.25 21.38 20.60
C SER A 4 2.86 21.15 21.21
N ILE A 5 2.68 20.05 21.95
CA ILE A 5 1.42 19.76 22.64
C ILE A 5 1.18 20.74 23.78
N GLN A 6 2.23 21.08 24.54
CA GLN A 6 2.12 22.04 25.64
C GLN A 6 1.76 23.44 25.13
N MET A 7 2.37 23.87 24.03
CA MET A 7 2.06 25.14 23.37
C MET A 7 0.60 25.16 22.91
N TYR A 8 0.14 24.13 22.22
CA TYR A 8 -1.25 24.03 21.78
C TYR A 8 -2.24 24.05 22.94
N LEU A 9 -1.97 23.31 24.02
CA LEU A 9 -2.84 23.30 25.21
C LEU A 9 -2.91 24.68 25.87
N LYS A 10 -1.82 25.45 25.90
CA LYS A 10 -1.78 26.82 26.41
C LYS A 10 -2.63 27.76 25.55
N GLU A 11 -2.57 27.63 24.22
CA GLU A 11 -3.37 28.42 23.29
C GLU A 11 -4.86 28.18 23.46
N ILE A 12 -5.29 26.91 23.47
CA ILE A 12 -6.72 26.56 23.59
C ILE A 12 -7.30 26.89 24.97
N SER A 13 -6.45 27.02 26.00
CA SER A 13 -6.91 27.37 27.34
C SER A 13 -7.40 28.84 27.48
N GLN A 14 -7.05 29.70 26.52
CA GLN A 14 -7.48 31.09 26.48
C GLN A 14 -8.97 31.26 26.15
N PHE A 15 -9.56 30.28 25.51
CA PHE A 15 -10.96 30.31 25.12
C PHE A 15 -11.86 29.86 26.27
N PRO A 16 -12.82 30.72 26.71
CA PRO A 16 -13.77 30.33 27.77
C PRO A 16 -14.76 29.27 27.29
N LEU A 17 -15.25 28.49 28.23
CA LEU A 17 -16.33 27.54 27.97
C LEU A 17 -17.65 28.29 27.83
N LEU A 18 -18.47 27.93 26.84
CA LEU A 18 -19.77 28.52 26.62
C LEU A 18 -20.85 27.87 27.50
N THR A 19 -21.76 28.71 27.95
CA THR A 19 -23.05 28.26 28.56
C THR A 19 -23.99 27.77 27.44
N PHE A 20 -25.03 27.03 27.79
CA PHE A 20 -26.02 26.55 26.81
C PHE A 20 -26.67 27.68 26.02
N GLY A 21 -27.00 28.80 26.71
CA GLY A 21 -27.55 29.98 26.04
C GLY A 21 -26.61 30.59 25.00
N GLU A 22 -25.32 30.70 25.32
CA GLU A 22 -24.31 31.21 24.40
C GLU A 22 -24.04 30.22 23.24
N GLU A 23 -24.11 28.89 23.45
CA GLU A 23 -24.05 27.89 22.38
C GLU A 23 -25.20 28.11 21.35
N VAL A 24 -26.42 28.32 21.87
CA VAL A 24 -27.62 28.57 21.04
C VAL A 24 -27.54 29.92 20.31
N GLU A 25 -27.04 30.96 20.96
CA GLU A 25 -26.87 32.27 20.36
C GLU A 25 -25.82 32.23 19.26
N ALA A 26 -24.64 31.66 19.52
CA ALA A 26 -23.59 31.48 18.51
C ALA A 26 -24.07 30.68 17.31
N ALA A 27 -24.85 29.61 17.51
CA ALA A 27 -25.41 28.83 16.42
C ALA A 27 -26.46 29.63 15.60
N LYS A 28 -27.28 30.45 16.23
CA LYS A 28 -28.29 31.30 15.55
C LYS A 28 -27.67 32.45 14.78
N THR A 29 -26.63 33.06 15.31
CA THR A 29 -25.90 34.17 14.66
C THR A 29 -24.94 33.67 13.58
N GLY A 30 -24.72 32.35 13.47
CA GLY A 30 -23.77 31.76 12.53
C GLY A 30 -22.31 31.93 12.95
N ASP A 31 -22.03 32.29 14.20
CA ASP A 31 -20.68 32.42 14.77
C ASP A 31 -20.11 31.01 15.08
N THR A 32 -19.80 30.30 13.99
CA THR A 32 -19.22 28.95 14.07
C THR A 32 -17.80 28.96 14.65
N GLU A 33 -17.06 30.07 14.48
CA GLU A 33 -15.70 30.20 14.98
C GLU A 33 -15.68 30.22 16.52
N LYS A 34 -16.53 31.01 17.13
CA LYS A 34 -16.69 31.03 18.59
C LYS A 34 -17.08 29.66 19.15
N LEU A 35 -18.00 28.97 18.44
CA LEU A 35 -18.44 27.64 18.84
C LEU A 35 -17.31 26.60 18.77
N ILE A 36 -16.46 26.66 17.73
CA ILE A 36 -15.31 25.77 17.55
C ILE A 36 -14.26 26.05 18.63
N ASN A 37 -13.80 27.31 18.74
CA ASN A 37 -12.70 27.68 19.63
C ASN A 37 -12.97 27.33 21.10
N SER A 38 -14.19 27.53 21.56
CA SER A 38 -14.60 27.20 22.94
C SER A 38 -14.69 25.71 23.22
N ASN A 39 -14.71 24.85 22.18
CA ASN A 39 -14.83 23.39 22.30
C ASN A 39 -13.57 22.60 21.91
N LEU A 40 -12.43 23.26 21.60
CA LEU A 40 -11.17 22.57 21.28
C LEU A 40 -10.69 21.65 22.42
N ARG A 41 -10.93 22.04 23.67
CA ARG A 41 -10.60 21.20 24.85
C ARG A 41 -11.37 19.88 24.86
N LEU A 42 -12.60 19.84 24.32
CA LEU A 42 -13.37 18.61 24.16
C LEU A 42 -12.67 17.65 23.20
N VAL A 43 -12.16 18.15 22.08
CA VAL A 43 -11.41 17.34 21.10
C VAL A 43 -10.22 16.67 21.76
N VAL A 44 -9.42 17.41 22.53
CA VAL A 44 -8.25 16.86 23.24
C VAL A 44 -8.67 15.74 24.21
N SER A 45 -9.77 15.95 24.95
CA SER A 45 -10.28 14.95 25.89
C SER A 45 -10.71 13.65 25.22
N ILE A 46 -11.23 13.73 23.98
CA ILE A 46 -11.62 12.58 23.18
C ILE A 46 -10.38 11.94 22.55
N ALA A 47 -9.48 12.72 21.93
CA ALA A 47 -8.26 12.23 21.27
C ALA A 47 -7.36 11.44 22.23
N LYS A 48 -7.26 11.85 23.50
CA LYS A 48 -6.52 11.11 24.53
C LYS A 48 -6.97 9.64 24.69
N LYS A 49 -8.22 9.30 24.42
CA LYS A 49 -8.73 7.92 24.50
C LYS A 49 -8.28 7.05 23.32
N PHE A 50 -7.74 7.66 22.29
CA PHE A 50 -7.27 6.99 21.06
C PHE A 50 -5.75 6.98 20.91
N MET A 51 -5.01 7.42 21.94
CA MET A 51 -3.55 7.37 21.95
C MET A 51 -3.02 5.94 21.78
N ASN A 52 -1.81 5.81 21.25
CA ASN A 52 -1.11 4.55 21.03
C ASN A 52 -1.83 3.56 20.09
N ARG A 53 -2.50 4.10 19.07
CA ARG A 53 -3.23 3.30 18.07
C ARG A 53 -2.71 3.51 16.64
N GLY A 54 -1.45 3.93 16.48
CA GLY A 54 -0.82 4.10 15.17
C GLY A 54 -0.66 5.54 14.70
N LEU A 55 -1.36 6.52 15.32
CA LEU A 55 -1.19 7.94 15.02
C LEU A 55 -0.67 8.74 16.21
N PRO A 56 0.19 9.75 15.96
CA PRO A 56 0.60 10.73 16.96
C PRO A 56 -0.60 11.49 17.53
N ILE A 57 -0.50 11.91 18.81
CA ILE A 57 -1.61 12.59 19.48
C ILE A 57 -2.00 13.91 18.80
N MET A 58 -1.03 14.63 18.21
CA MET A 58 -1.31 15.88 17.50
C MET A 58 -2.16 15.64 16.26
N ASP A 59 -1.89 14.58 15.51
CA ASP A 59 -2.66 14.22 14.32
C ASP A 59 -4.09 13.80 14.69
N LEU A 60 -4.24 13.05 15.80
CA LEU A 60 -5.56 12.70 16.35
C LEU A 60 -6.35 13.96 16.75
N ILE A 61 -5.68 14.96 17.33
CA ILE A 61 -6.31 16.24 17.70
C ILE A 61 -6.73 16.99 16.44
N GLN A 62 -5.89 17.08 15.41
CA GLN A 62 -6.22 17.81 14.18
C GLN A 62 -7.37 17.14 13.42
N GLU A 63 -7.35 15.81 13.30
CA GLU A 63 -8.49 15.10 12.71
C GLU A 63 -9.77 15.28 13.54
N GLY A 64 -9.64 15.30 14.85
CA GLY A 64 -10.75 15.63 15.74
C GLY A 64 -11.28 17.06 15.57
N ASN A 65 -10.38 18.04 15.33
CA ASN A 65 -10.75 19.43 15.04
C ASN A 65 -11.51 19.53 13.71
N VAL A 66 -11.12 18.77 12.68
CA VAL A 66 -11.90 18.67 11.43
C VAL A 66 -13.32 18.16 11.72
N GLY A 67 -13.44 17.12 12.55
CA GLY A 67 -14.76 16.63 13.01
C GLY A 67 -15.57 17.66 13.79
N LEU A 68 -14.93 18.47 14.64
CA LEU A 68 -15.57 19.56 15.37
C LEU A 68 -16.09 20.65 14.43
N ILE A 69 -15.33 21.01 13.38
CA ILE A 69 -15.75 21.96 12.34
C ILE A 69 -16.99 21.44 11.58
N GLU A 70 -16.99 20.16 11.22
CA GLU A 70 -18.14 19.53 10.56
C GLU A 70 -19.37 19.53 11.49
N ALA A 71 -19.16 19.26 12.77
CA ALA A 71 -20.23 19.31 13.77
C ALA A 71 -20.82 20.71 13.90
N ALA A 72 -19.98 21.76 13.94
CA ALA A 72 -20.43 23.15 14.06
C ALA A 72 -21.30 23.59 12.87
N LYS A 73 -20.93 23.17 11.66
CA LYS A 73 -21.70 23.45 10.42
C LYS A 73 -23.08 22.77 10.39
N LYS A 74 -23.23 21.62 11.07
CA LYS A 74 -24.44 20.79 11.05
C LYS A 74 -25.27 20.89 12.34
N TYR A 75 -24.81 21.67 13.29
CA TYR A 75 -25.51 21.83 14.56
C TYR A 75 -26.80 22.64 14.43
N ASN A 76 -27.90 22.05 14.92
CA ASN A 76 -29.18 22.73 15.02
C ASN A 76 -29.59 22.85 16.51
N PRO A 77 -29.58 24.08 17.05
CA PRO A 77 -29.95 24.32 18.47
C PRO A 77 -31.41 24.02 18.78
N GLU A 78 -32.31 23.99 17.79
CA GLU A 78 -33.74 23.70 17.99
C GLU A 78 -33.98 22.27 18.47
N ARG A 79 -33.05 21.36 18.29
CA ARG A 79 -33.13 19.99 18.78
C ARG A 79 -32.98 19.86 20.30
N GLY A 80 -32.71 20.93 21.03
CA GLY A 80 -32.63 20.96 22.49
C GLY A 80 -31.44 20.18 23.10
N CYS A 81 -30.46 19.72 22.32
CA CYS A 81 -29.28 19.05 22.81
C CYS A 81 -28.07 20.00 22.87
N ARG A 82 -27.14 19.76 23.79
CA ARG A 82 -25.92 20.52 23.90
C ARG A 82 -25.02 20.26 22.69
N PHE A 83 -24.28 21.31 22.28
CA PHE A 83 -23.32 21.20 21.18
C PHE A 83 -22.28 20.11 21.46
N SER A 84 -21.76 20.00 22.66
CA SER A 84 -20.79 18.97 23.05
C SER A 84 -21.28 17.53 22.80
N THR A 85 -22.58 17.27 23.00
CA THR A 85 -23.20 15.96 22.75
C THR A 85 -23.21 15.64 21.24
N HIS A 86 -23.60 16.61 20.43
CA HIS A 86 -23.58 16.49 18.97
C HIS A 86 -22.16 16.36 18.42
N ALA A 87 -21.23 17.22 18.87
CA ALA A 87 -19.84 17.26 18.41
C ALA A 87 -19.06 15.97 18.74
N THR A 88 -19.32 15.36 19.90
CA THR A 88 -18.61 14.13 20.33
C THR A 88 -18.73 13.02 19.29
N TRP A 89 -19.88 12.87 18.64
CA TRP A 89 -20.07 11.87 17.60
C TRP A 89 -19.21 12.14 16.37
N TRP A 90 -19.19 13.38 15.87
CA TRP A 90 -18.41 13.79 14.71
C TRP A 90 -16.91 13.69 14.96
N ILE A 91 -16.45 14.17 16.12
CA ILE A 91 -15.06 14.09 16.54
C ILE A 91 -14.60 12.63 16.57
N ARG A 92 -15.39 11.76 17.22
CA ARG A 92 -15.06 10.33 17.32
C ARG A 92 -15.03 9.65 15.95
N GLN A 93 -16.00 9.96 15.10
CA GLN A 93 -16.06 9.40 13.75
C GLN A 93 -14.81 9.78 12.93
N ARG A 94 -14.43 11.08 12.94
CA ARG A 94 -13.24 11.53 12.20
C ARG A 94 -11.96 10.90 12.72
N ILE A 95 -11.75 10.87 14.03
CA ILE A 95 -10.58 10.22 14.64
C ILE A 95 -10.52 8.73 14.28
N THR A 96 -11.65 8.03 14.37
CA THR A 96 -11.69 6.59 14.05
C THR A 96 -11.40 6.35 12.58
N ARG A 97 -11.94 7.19 11.70
CA ARG A 97 -11.68 7.12 10.26
C ARG A 97 -10.20 7.38 9.95
N ALA A 98 -9.61 8.42 10.53
CA ALA A 98 -8.18 8.72 10.36
C ALA A 98 -7.29 7.55 10.83
N LEU A 99 -7.64 6.89 11.93
CA LEU A 99 -6.93 5.69 12.40
C LEU A 99 -7.00 4.52 11.40
N TYR A 100 -8.11 4.34 10.69
CA TYR A 100 -8.21 3.31 9.66
C TYR A 100 -7.43 3.66 8.39
N GLU A 101 -7.44 4.95 7.99
CA GLU A 101 -6.81 5.41 6.76
C GLU A 101 -5.28 5.58 6.91
N GLN A 102 -4.80 6.04 8.07
CA GLN A 102 -3.42 6.49 8.29
C GLN A 102 -2.70 5.76 9.44
N GLY A 103 -3.42 5.01 10.27
CA GLY A 103 -2.85 4.38 11.47
C GLY A 103 -1.99 3.14 11.19
N HIS A 104 -1.97 2.64 9.96
CA HIS A 104 -1.19 1.48 9.55
C HIS A 104 -0.36 1.81 8.30
N MET A 105 0.84 1.22 8.19
CA MET A 105 1.69 1.38 7.02
C MET A 105 0.99 0.89 5.73
N ILE A 106 0.25 -0.20 5.81
CA ILE A 106 -0.58 -0.71 4.72
C ILE A 106 -2.01 -0.27 4.97
N THR A 107 -2.51 0.65 4.14
CA THR A 107 -3.88 1.16 4.23
C THR A 107 -4.89 0.04 4.00
N ARG A 108 -5.87 -0.07 4.90
CA ARG A 108 -6.93 -1.09 4.84
C ARG A 108 -8.28 -0.42 4.71
N PRO A 109 -9.18 -0.92 3.85
CA PRO A 109 -10.56 -0.45 3.80
C PRO A 109 -11.27 -0.57 5.17
N GLU A 110 -12.19 0.35 5.46
CA GLU A 110 -12.89 0.43 6.76
C GLU A 110 -13.66 -0.87 7.10
N ASN A 111 -14.28 -1.50 6.10
CA ASN A 111 -14.99 -2.77 6.26
C ASN A 111 -14.06 -3.90 6.71
N ILE A 112 -12.86 -4.01 6.11
CA ILE A 112 -11.84 -5.00 6.50
C ILE A 112 -11.34 -4.73 7.91
N SER A 113 -11.08 -3.47 8.24
CA SER A 113 -10.65 -3.06 9.59
C SER A 113 -11.71 -3.37 10.66
N ALA A 114 -12.98 -3.22 10.32
CA ALA A 114 -14.10 -3.60 11.21
C ALA A 114 -14.16 -5.12 11.42
N ASP A 115 -13.94 -5.91 10.36
CA ASP A 115 -13.93 -7.38 10.46
C ASP A 115 -12.69 -7.88 11.21
N LEU A 116 -11.51 -7.29 10.99
CA LEU A 116 -10.29 -7.57 11.77
C LEU A 116 -10.50 -7.30 13.26
N LYS A 117 -11.20 -6.22 13.60
CA LYS A 117 -11.53 -5.93 15.00
C LYS A 117 -12.41 -7.02 15.61
N LYS A 118 -13.43 -7.52 14.90
CA LYS A 118 -14.27 -8.63 15.36
C LYS A 118 -13.45 -9.89 15.63
N ILE A 119 -12.51 -10.23 14.73
CA ILE A 119 -11.60 -11.37 14.91
C ILE A 119 -10.71 -11.17 16.13
N LYS A 120 -10.14 -9.98 16.30
CA LYS A 120 -9.27 -9.66 17.44
C LYS A 120 -10.04 -9.75 18.77
N ASP A 121 -11.26 -9.25 18.81
CA ASP A 121 -12.09 -9.33 20.00
C ASP A 121 -12.52 -10.78 20.29
N ALA A 122 -12.92 -11.56 19.27
CA ALA A 122 -13.24 -12.98 19.40
C ALA A 122 -12.02 -13.81 19.84
N LYS A 123 -10.83 -13.57 19.27
CA LYS A 123 -9.58 -14.24 19.68
C LYS A 123 -9.28 -13.99 21.15
N ARG A 124 -9.44 -12.74 21.62
CA ARG A 124 -9.22 -12.37 23.03
C ARG A 124 -10.21 -13.05 23.98
N GLU A 125 -11.50 -13.07 23.62
CA GLU A 125 -12.53 -13.74 24.44
C GLU A 125 -12.32 -15.26 24.50
N LEU A 126 -12.03 -15.90 23.38
CA LEU A 126 -11.75 -17.33 23.31
C LEU A 126 -10.48 -17.68 24.08
N TYR A 127 -9.43 -16.86 23.99
CA TYR A 127 -8.21 -17.05 24.77
C TYR A 127 -8.49 -17.00 26.28
N ALA A 128 -9.29 -16.06 26.74
CA ALA A 128 -9.68 -15.95 28.15
C ALA A 128 -10.47 -17.17 28.64
N THR A 129 -11.29 -17.77 27.76
CA THR A 129 -12.13 -18.94 28.11
C THR A 129 -11.36 -20.26 28.03
N LEU A 130 -10.56 -20.44 26.96
CA LEU A 130 -9.87 -21.70 26.64
C LEU A 130 -8.49 -21.82 27.31
N GLN A 131 -7.92 -20.71 27.80
CA GLN A 131 -6.56 -20.61 28.37
C GLN A 131 -5.46 -21.13 27.39
N ARG A 132 -5.76 -21.11 26.09
CA ARG A 132 -4.84 -21.46 25.00
C ARG A 132 -5.15 -20.61 23.76
N GLU A 133 -4.25 -20.58 22.79
CA GLU A 133 -4.57 -19.94 21.50
C GLU A 133 -5.75 -20.64 20.81
N PRO A 134 -6.78 -19.88 20.40
CA PRO A 134 -7.92 -20.43 19.69
C PRO A 134 -7.53 -20.84 18.27
N ARG A 135 -8.12 -21.93 17.78
CA ARG A 135 -7.98 -22.36 16.39
C ARG A 135 -8.81 -21.50 15.45
N GLU A 136 -8.44 -21.48 14.18
CA GLU A 136 -9.14 -20.72 13.14
C GLU A 136 -10.62 -21.10 13.04
N GLU A 137 -10.95 -22.38 13.22
CA GLU A 137 -12.31 -22.91 13.23
C GLU A 137 -13.14 -22.33 14.38
N GLU A 138 -12.55 -22.25 15.59
CA GLU A 138 -13.21 -21.70 16.78
C GLU A 138 -13.50 -20.20 16.63
N ILE A 139 -12.58 -19.47 15.94
CA ILE A 139 -12.76 -18.06 15.62
C ILE A 139 -13.87 -17.90 14.55
N ALA A 140 -13.90 -18.77 13.55
CA ALA A 140 -14.90 -18.77 12.50
C ALA A 140 -16.32 -18.97 13.08
N ASP A 141 -16.48 -19.96 13.96
CA ASP A 141 -17.74 -20.24 14.64
C ASP A 141 -18.18 -19.04 15.53
N LYS A 142 -17.24 -18.42 16.25
CA LYS A 142 -17.54 -17.29 17.12
C LYS A 142 -17.93 -16.03 16.36
N THR A 143 -17.32 -15.79 15.22
CA THR A 143 -17.54 -14.56 14.40
C THR A 143 -18.60 -14.74 13.32
N ASN A 144 -19.06 -15.96 13.07
CA ASN A 144 -19.92 -16.35 11.93
C ASN A 144 -19.28 -16.02 10.57
N PHE A 145 -17.95 -16.05 10.46
CA PHE A 145 -17.25 -15.90 9.21
C PHE A 145 -16.89 -17.28 8.61
N GLY A 146 -16.82 -17.36 7.29
CA GLY A 146 -16.26 -18.54 6.64
C GLY A 146 -14.79 -18.76 6.98
N LEU A 147 -14.35 -20.01 7.07
CA LEU A 147 -12.97 -20.37 7.45
C LEU A 147 -11.93 -19.70 6.54
N ASP A 148 -12.17 -19.67 5.24
CA ASP A 148 -11.26 -19.05 4.26
C ASP A 148 -11.12 -17.55 4.51
N LYS A 149 -12.24 -16.87 4.79
CA LYS A 149 -12.22 -15.44 5.15
C LYS A 149 -11.45 -15.18 6.45
N VAL A 150 -11.57 -16.06 7.45
CA VAL A 150 -10.81 -15.93 8.71
C VAL A 150 -9.32 -16.07 8.43
N LYS A 151 -8.88 -17.02 7.60
CA LYS A 151 -7.47 -17.19 7.21
C LYS A 151 -6.92 -15.96 6.51
N GLU A 152 -7.63 -15.42 5.52
CA GLU A 152 -7.24 -14.20 4.81
C GLU A 152 -7.09 -13.02 5.78
N LEU A 153 -8.06 -12.82 6.67
CA LEU A 153 -8.04 -11.74 7.64
C LEU A 153 -6.94 -11.93 8.70
N MET A 154 -6.61 -13.15 9.08
CA MET A 154 -5.50 -13.40 10.01
C MET A 154 -4.15 -13.04 9.39
N VAL A 155 -3.93 -13.30 8.10
CA VAL A 155 -2.73 -12.86 7.39
C VAL A 155 -2.62 -11.33 7.40
N LEU A 156 -3.74 -10.63 7.22
CA LEU A 156 -3.79 -9.16 7.26
C LEU A 156 -3.58 -8.58 8.67
N MET A 157 -3.63 -9.38 9.73
CA MET A 157 -3.35 -8.91 11.10
C MET A 157 -1.86 -8.69 11.37
N TYR A 158 -0.97 -9.29 10.59
CA TYR A 158 0.47 -9.08 10.74
C TYR A 158 0.84 -7.66 10.33
N GLU A 159 1.61 -7.01 11.19
CA GLU A 159 2.19 -5.69 10.90
C GLU A 159 3.54 -5.87 10.22
N PRO A 160 3.90 -5.00 9.27
CA PRO A 160 5.22 -5.01 8.66
C PRO A 160 6.31 -4.81 9.72
N SER A 161 7.34 -5.64 9.68
CA SER A 161 8.51 -5.48 10.52
C SER A 161 9.50 -4.48 9.91
N SER A 162 10.27 -3.79 10.76
CA SER A 162 11.32 -2.89 10.28
C SER A 162 12.47 -3.68 9.68
N LEU A 163 12.91 -3.32 8.48
CA LEU A 163 14.09 -3.90 7.86
C LEU A 163 15.40 -3.58 8.62
N ASN A 164 15.41 -2.44 9.34
CA ASN A 164 16.54 -2.04 10.16
C ASN A 164 16.53 -2.69 11.57
N ALA A 165 15.59 -3.61 11.84
CA ALA A 165 15.60 -4.33 13.11
C ALA A 165 16.82 -5.26 13.14
N GLN A 166 17.58 -5.21 14.23
CA GLN A 166 18.73 -6.10 14.46
C GLN A 166 18.27 -7.54 14.59
N ILE A 167 19.02 -8.46 14.00
CA ILE A 167 18.71 -9.89 14.00
C ILE A 167 19.17 -10.53 15.32
N SER A 168 20.32 -10.07 15.85
CA SER A 168 20.88 -10.49 17.13
C SER A 168 21.55 -9.33 17.83
N ASP A 169 21.71 -9.44 19.16
CA ASP A 169 22.36 -8.40 19.99
C ASP A 169 23.86 -8.25 19.67
N ASP A 170 24.47 -9.22 19.00
CA ASP A 170 25.92 -9.28 18.71
C ASP A 170 26.27 -8.87 17.26
N GLU A 171 25.30 -8.65 16.38
CA GLU A 171 25.52 -8.26 14.98
C GLU A 171 24.86 -6.92 14.67
N ASP A 172 25.64 -6.00 14.09
CA ASP A 172 25.15 -4.69 13.62
C ASP A 172 24.27 -4.79 12.35
N ASP A 173 24.14 -5.99 11.77
CA ASP A 173 23.40 -6.23 10.54
C ASP A 173 21.88 -6.33 10.80
N GLY A 174 21.12 -5.56 10.02
CA GLY A 174 19.66 -5.59 10.03
C GLY A 174 19.08 -6.68 9.12
N PHE A 175 17.76 -6.86 9.15
CA PHE A 175 17.04 -7.76 8.23
C PHE A 175 17.24 -7.43 6.75
N ASP A 176 17.58 -6.18 6.42
CA ASP A 176 17.88 -5.73 5.07
C ASP A 176 19.06 -6.47 4.44
N ALA A 177 20.08 -6.85 5.24
CA ALA A 177 21.22 -7.62 4.79
C ALA A 177 20.89 -9.08 4.37
N LEU A 178 19.78 -9.63 4.86
CA LEU A 178 19.32 -10.98 4.52
C LEU A 178 18.43 -11.04 3.26
N ILE A 179 17.96 -9.90 2.78
CA ILE A 179 17.05 -9.86 1.63
C ILE A 179 17.86 -9.95 0.34
N GLU A 180 17.61 -11.02 -0.40
CA GLU A 180 18.24 -11.24 -1.72
C GLU A 180 17.74 -10.21 -2.73
N ASP A 181 18.66 -9.61 -3.48
CA ASP A 181 18.33 -8.77 -4.64
C ASP A 181 18.01 -9.66 -5.84
N THR A 182 16.72 -9.86 -6.09
CA THR A 182 16.22 -10.66 -7.21
C THR A 182 16.33 -9.94 -8.57
N SER A 183 16.75 -8.67 -8.60
CA SER A 183 16.96 -7.92 -9.85
C SER A 183 18.31 -8.25 -10.48
N ILE A 184 19.25 -8.78 -9.70
CA ILE A 184 20.57 -9.17 -10.15
C ILE A 184 20.53 -10.65 -10.57
N GLU A 185 20.81 -10.91 -11.84
CA GLU A 185 20.90 -12.28 -12.34
C GLU A 185 22.08 -13.02 -11.67
N SER A 186 21.87 -14.29 -11.35
CA SER A 186 22.94 -15.10 -10.80
C SER A 186 24.10 -15.23 -11.80
N PRO A 187 25.37 -15.32 -11.35
CA PRO A 187 26.52 -15.47 -12.26
C PRO A 187 26.38 -16.67 -13.21
N SER A 188 25.74 -17.75 -12.75
CA SER A 188 25.46 -18.93 -13.60
C SER A 188 24.44 -18.61 -14.70
N ALA A 189 23.34 -17.90 -14.39
CA ALA A 189 22.34 -17.49 -15.39
C ALA A 189 22.94 -16.53 -16.43
N ALA A 190 23.75 -15.57 -15.97
CA ALA A 190 24.45 -14.65 -16.87
C ALA A 190 25.45 -15.38 -17.79
N ALA A 191 26.16 -16.39 -17.28
CA ALA A 191 27.08 -17.20 -18.09
C ALA A 191 26.33 -18.08 -19.12
N GLU A 192 25.20 -18.67 -18.71
CA GLU A 192 24.34 -19.45 -19.62
C GLU A 192 23.77 -18.57 -20.74
N GLU A 193 23.30 -17.37 -20.39
CA GLU A 193 22.80 -16.42 -21.39
C GLU A 193 23.88 -15.96 -22.36
N ALA A 194 25.10 -15.69 -21.86
CA ALA A 194 26.24 -15.36 -22.70
C ALA A 194 26.60 -16.50 -23.67
N ASP A 195 26.65 -17.76 -23.19
CA ASP A 195 26.90 -18.93 -24.05
C ASP A 195 25.79 -19.13 -25.08
N ARG A 196 24.51 -18.94 -24.65
CA ARG A 196 23.37 -18.97 -25.57
C ARG A 196 23.46 -17.92 -26.67
N MET A 197 23.83 -16.69 -26.31
CA MET A 197 24.05 -15.60 -27.27
C MET A 197 25.18 -15.90 -28.22
N ASP A 198 26.28 -16.46 -27.77
CA ASP A 198 27.40 -16.83 -28.62
C ASP A 198 27.09 -17.96 -29.60
N ARG A 199 26.28 -18.93 -29.19
CA ARG A 199 25.74 -19.98 -30.06
C ARG A 199 24.82 -19.38 -31.13
N ILE A 200 23.95 -18.44 -30.77
CA ILE A 200 23.06 -17.75 -31.72
C ILE A 200 23.93 -16.97 -32.76
N LYS A 201 24.94 -16.22 -32.31
CA LYS A 201 25.87 -15.49 -33.20
C LYS A 201 26.57 -16.42 -34.16
N LYS A 202 27.04 -17.60 -33.73
CA LYS A 202 27.65 -18.61 -34.60
C LYS A 202 26.70 -19.10 -35.68
N VAL A 203 25.42 -19.34 -35.35
CA VAL A 203 24.41 -19.73 -36.33
C VAL A 203 24.11 -18.57 -37.29
N PHE A 204 24.04 -17.34 -36.82
CA PHE A 204 23.83 -16.15 -37.65
C PHE A 204 25.03 -15.87 -38.56
N GLY A 205 26.26 -16.16 -38.14
CA GLY A 205 27.46 -16.09 -38.98
C GLY A 205 27.43 -16.99 -40.23
N SER A 206 26.49 -17.96 -40.27
CA SER A 206 26.23 -18.79 -41.45
C SER A 206 25.26 -18.18 -42.48
N LEU A 207 24.64 -17.04 -42.14
CA LEU A 207 23.81 -16.24 -43.03
C LEU A 207 24.62 -15.17 -43.75
N SER A 208 24.04 -14.54 -44.78
CA SER A 208 24.67 -13.33 -45.34
C SER A 208 24.51 -12.17 -44.36
N ASP A 209 25.46 -11.20 -44.41
CA ASP A 209 25.46 -10.03 -43.52
C ASP A 209 24.12 -9.30 -43.49
N ARG A 210 23.47 -9.18 -44.63
CA ARG A 210 22.16 -8.52 -44.72
C ARG A 210 21.04 -9.34 -44.07
N GLU A 211 21.05 -10.67 -44.23
CA GLU A 211 20.08 -11.56 -43.60
C GLU A 211 20.24 -11.56 -42.07
N ALA A 212 21.48 -11.61 -41.62
CA ALA A 212 21.80 -11.55 -40.19
C ALA A 212 21.39 -10.21 -39.56
N GLN A 213 21.70 -9.07 -40.20
CA GLN A 213 21.30 -7.75 -39.70
C GLN A 213 19.80 -7.57 -39.62
N ILE A 214 19.03 -8.02 -40.64
CA ILE A 214 17.59 -7.92 -40.64
C ILE A 214 16.98 -8.74 -39.47
N LEU A 215 17.46 -9.97 -39.27
CA LEU A 215 17.00 -10.81 -38.16
C LEU A 215 17.40 -10.21 -36.80
N THR A 216 18.61 -9.66 -36.66
CA THR A 216 19.06 -8.99 -35.46
C THR A 216 18.15 -7.79 -35.13
N MET A 217 17.88 -6.92 -36.10
CA MET A 217 16.98 -5.77 -35.89
C MET A 217 15.57 -6.18 -35.56
N HIS A 218 15.08 -7.28 -36.12
CA HIS A 218 13.71 -7.73 -35.87
C HIS A 218 13.54 -8.42 -34.51
N PHE A 219 14.47 -9.32 -34.13
CA PHE A 219 14.34 -10.13 -32.92
C PHE A 219 15.01 -9.58 -31.68
N PHE A 220 16.12 -8.87 -31.82
CA PHE A 220 16.88 -8.34 -30.68
C PHE A 220 16.66 -6.85 -30.47
N GLU A 221 16.39 -6.09 -31.55
CA GLU A 221 16.09 -4.67 -31.43
C GLU A 221 14.58 -4.38 -31.49
N GLU A 222 13.75 -5.41 -31.62
CA GLU A 222 12.28 -5.36 -31.68
C GLU A 222 11.72 -4.36 -32.71
N LYS A 223 12.51 -4.07 -33.76
CA LYS A 223 12.11 -3.14 -34.80
C LYS A 223 11.04 -3.74 -35.71
N SER A 224 10.06 -2.92 -36.07
CA SER A 224 9.05 -3.30 -37.06
C SER A 224 9.63 -3.44 -38.47
N ILE A 225 8.99 -4.29 -39.30
CA ILE A 225 9.42 -4.48 -40.70
C ILE A 225 9.45 -3.15 -41.47
N ALA A 226 8.53 -2.23 -41.15
CA ALA A 226 8.49 -0.89 -41.74
C ALA A 226 9.71 -0.01 -41.40
N GLU A 227 10.18 -0.10 -40.16
CA GLU A 227 11.39 0.61 -39.71
C GLU A 227 12.65 0.01 -40.31
N ILE A 228 12.73 -1.32 -40.38
CA ILE A 228 13.84 -2.04 -41.05
C ILE A 228 13.85 -1.68 -42.55
N ALA A 229 12.70 -1.61 -43.21
CA ALA A 229 12.61 -1.20 -44.62
C ALA A 229 13.12 0.23 -44.85
N LYS A 230 12.83 1.15 -43.94
CA LYS A 230 13.39 2.53 -43.99
C LYS A 230 14.91 2.53 -43.82
N THR A 231 15.42 1.77 -42.87
CA THR A 231 16.87 1.68 -42.58
C THR A 231 17.66 1.14 -43.81
N PHE A 232 17.12 0.11 -44.47
CA PHE A 232 17.73 -0.49 -45.65
C PHE A 232 17.32 0.17 -46.98
N GLN A 233 16.48 1.21 -46.94
CA GLN A 233 15.96 1.89 -48.13
C GLN A 233 15.35 0.90 -49.16
N ARG A 234 14.53 -0.03 -48.68
CA ARG A 234 13.86 -1.06 -49.46
C ARG A 234 12.37 -1.11 -49.11
N SER A 235 11.60 -1.75 -50.01
CA SER A 235 10.18 -1.99 -49.73
C SER A 235 10.02 -3.07 -48.62
N GLU A 236 8.96 -2.96 -47.85
CA GLU A 236 8.62 -3.95 -46.79
C GLU A 236 8.56 -5.38 -47.35
N GLU A 237 7.96 -5.53 -48.52
CA GLU A 237 7.84 -6.82 -49.18
C GLU A 237 9.28 -7.42 -49.48
N ARG A 238 10.22 -6.56 -49.83
CA ARG A 238 11.58 -7.00 -50.07
C ARG A 238 12.25 -7.48 -48.76
N ILE A 239 12.01 -6.81 -47.65
CA ILE A 239 12.51 -7.21 -46.33
C ILE A 239 11.91 -8.56 -45.95
N ARG A 240 10.58 -8.74 -46.07
CA ARG A 240 9.92 -10.03 -45.82
C ARG A 240 10.51 -11.18 -46.68
N GLN A 241 10.81 -10.92 -47.96
CA GLN A 241 11.43 -11.93 -48.82
C GLN A 241 12.82 -12.31 -48.31
N ILE A 242 13.62 -11.37 -47.83
CA ILE A 242 14.94 -11.64 -47.27
C ILE A 242 14.82 -12.43 -45.98
N GLU A 243 13.94 -12.03 -45.11
CA GLU A 243 13.62 -12.72 -43.86
C GLU A 243 13.18 -14.17 -44.10
N MET A 244 12.25 -14.38 -45.02
CA MET A 244 11.82 -15.74 -45.41
C MET A 244 12.93 -16.61 -45.96
N ARG A 245 13.91 -16.01 -46.72
CA ARG A 245 15.09 -16.74 -47.17
C ARG A 245 16.00 -17.10 -45.99
N ALA A 246 16.19 -16.19 -45.05
CA ALA A 246 16.97 -16.46 -43.84
C ALA A 246 16.34 -17.61 -43.04
N TYR A 247 15.00 -17.62 -42.83
CA TYR A 247 14.32 -18.72 -42.17
C TYR A 247 14.48 -20.04 -42.87
N ARG A 248 14.40 -20.07 -44.22
CA ARG A 248 14.63 -21.31 -44.97
C ARG A 248 16.05 -21.85 -44.77
N LYS A 249 17.06 -20.96 -44.67
CA LYS A 249 18.42 -21.36 -44.38
C LYS A 249 18.61 -21.87 -42.96
N LEU A 250 17.92 -21.26 -41.98
CA LEU A 250 17.95 -21.67 -40.58
C LEU A 250 17.22 -23.01 -40.35
N ARG A 251 16.21 -23.32 -41.15
CA ARG A 251 15.48 -24.61 -41.10
C ARG A 251 16.30 -25.80 -41.63
N ASN A 252 17.50 -25.59 -42.15
CA ASN A 252 18.39 -26.70 -42.53
C ASN A 252 18.63 -27.60 -41.30
N PRO A 253 18.51 -28.96 -41.40
CA PRO A 253 18.58 -29.87 -40.27
C PRO A 253 19.77 -29.68 -39.35
N LEU A 254 20.95 -29.37 -39.88
CA LEU A 254 22.16 -29.13 -39.10
C LEU A 254 22.03 -27.88 -38.23
N ARG A 255 21.50 -26.78 -38.80
CA ARG A 255 21.33 -25.51 -38.07
C ARG A 255 20.16 -25.55 -37.12
N ALA A 256 19.06 -26.20 -37.54
CA ALA A 256 17.91 -26.40 -36.68
C ALA A 256 18.25 -27.26 -35.47
N LYS A 257 19.18 -28.21 -35.56
CA LYS A 257 19.66 -28.99 -34.43
C LYS A 257 20.44 -28.10 -33.46
N MET A 258 21.36 -27.26 -33.96
CA MET A 258 22.13 -26.31 -33.15
C MET A 258 21.20 -25.31 -32.41
N LEU A 259 20.12 -24.84 -33.08
CA LEU A 259 19.14 -23.93 -32.44
C LEU A 259 18.25 -24.65 -31.42
N LYS A 260 17.93 -25.94 -31.60
CA LYS A 260 17.17 -26.72 -30.61
C LYS A 260 17.98 -26.98 -29.34
N GLU A 261 19.26 -27.28 -29.48
CA GLU A 261 20.19 -27.46 -28.35
C GLU A 261 20.39 -26.18 -27.51
N ILE A 262 19.92 -25.03 -28.00
CA ILE A 262 19.89 -23.76 -27.27
C ILE A 262 18.60 -23.60 -26.44
N LEU A 263 17.52 -24.29 -26.84
CA LEU A 263 16.21 -24.22 -26.19
C LEU A 263 16.01 -25.30 -25.11
N GLU A 264 16.83 -26.34 -25.12
CA GLU A 264 16.92 -27.38 -24.08
C GLU A 264 17.94 -27.00 -23.01
#